data_58f9011a0be73003816c8e896fcb342a
#
_entry.id   58f9011a0be73003816c8e896fcb342a
#
_cell.length_a   1.000
_cell.length_b   1.000
_cell.length_c   1.000
_cell.angle_alpha   90.00
_cell.angle_beta   90.00
_cell.angle_gamma   90.00
#
_symmetry.space_group_name_H-M   'P 1'
#
loop_
_entity.id
_entity.type
_entity.pdbx_description
1 polymer ?
#
loop_
_entity_poly.entity_id
_entity_poly.type
_entity_poly.pdbx_seq_one_letter_code
_entity_poly.pdbx_strand_id
1 'polypeptide(L)'
;FKVKTCSTDKLWESEEIQLKITILTPFYKSWWFLLFMAAILLSLIYITLMMRIRAVRNINTLKSKTQLLEKEKTIVMYENLKQHLNPHFLFNSLTSLSSLIRIDPKLAVDFLDKISKIYRYILINKDIETVSLKSELDFVEMYIQLQKTRFEDGLIINKEISESFLHRKIVPVTLQNLIENAIKHNTLSSEEPLIIDMYIEDDYIIVSNNLQRKKYVETSNKQGQSSMLSLYKFLSPRPMIIEISQDKYIVKIPLI
;
A
#
# COMPACT_ATOMS: atom_id res chain seq x y z
N PHE A 1 43.89 70.40 -29.03
CA PHE A 1 44.02 70.91 -30.37
C PHE A 1 44.38 72.40 -30.25
N LYS A 2 45.46 72.86 -30.85
CA LYS A 2 45.85 74.26 -30.81
C LYS A 2 45.81 74.83 -32.26
N VAL A 3 45.10 75.92 -32.44
CA VAL A 3 44.97 76.62 -33.69
C VAL A 3 45.46 78.04 -33.51
N LYS A 4 46.38 78.46 -34.44
CA LYS A 4 46.82 79.86 -34.51
C LYS A 4 46.49 80.37 -35.91
N THR A 5 46.02 81.56 -36.02
CA THR A 5 45.81 82.25 -37.30
C THR A 5 47.07 83.09 -37.63
N CYS A 6 47.38 83.09 -38.86
CA CYS A 6 48.53 83.88 -39.40
C CYS A 6 47.96 84.90 -40.34
N SER A 7 48.42 86.18 -40.15
CA SER A 7 48.16 87.27 -41.12
C SER A 7 49.10 87.14 -42.35
N THR A 8 48.73 87.80 -43.44
CA THR A 8 49.48 87.80 -44.72
C THR A 8 50.89 88.26 -44.58
N ASP A 9 51.21 88.99 -43.54
CA ASP A 9 52.56 89.55 -43.25
C ASP A 9 53.45 88.63 -42.40
N LYS A 10 53.10 87.36 -42.18
CA LYS A 10 53.84 86.36 -41.44
C LYS A 10 54.13 86.66 -39.95
N LEU A 11 53.44 87.64 -39.36
CA LEU A 11 53.51 87.93 -37.91
C LEU A 11 52.36 87.20 -37.20
N TRP A 12 52.68 86.30 -36.23
CA TRP A 12 51.72 85.56 -35.41
C TRP A 12 51.19 86.52 -34.29
N GLU A 13 50.08 87.23 -34.59
CA GLU A 13 49.52 88.23 -33.63
C GLU A 13 48.27 87.73 -32.90
N SER A 14 47.86 86.48 -33.05
CA SER A 14 46.63 85.99 -32.38
C SER A 14 46.96 85.18 -31.15
N GLU A 15 46.10 85.31 -30.09
CA GLU A 15 46.11 84.43 -28.97
C GLU A 15 45.84 83.03 -29.39
N GLU A 16 46.51 82.04 -28.75
CA GLU A 16 46.28 80.60 -29.03
C GLU A 16 44.92 80.22 -28.53
N ILE A 17 43.99 79.84 -29.42
CA ILE A 17 42.73 79.19 -29.11
C ILE A 17 43.02 77.74 -28.81
N GLN A 18 42.92 77.33 -27.54
CA GLN A 18 43.09 75.92 -27.13
C GLN A 18 41.73 75.26 -26.99
N LEU A 19 41.42 74.27 -27.82
CA LEU A 19 40.24 73.42 -27.68
C LEU A 19 40.68 72.14 -26.96
N LYS A 20 40.23 71.97 -25.70
CA LYS A 20 40.45 70.75 -24.91
C LYS A 20 39.35 69.74 -25.28
N ILE A 21 39.64 68.79 -26.18
CA ILE A 21 38.78 67.69 -26.49
C ILE A 21 39.05 66.55 -25.49
N THR A 22 38.13 66.31 -24.58
CA THR A 22 38.24 65.19 -23.63
C THR A 22 37.40 64.04 -24.16
N ILE A 23 38.01 62.95 -24.57
CA ILE A 23 37.33 61.71 -24.97
C ILE A 23 37.09 60.90 -23.70
N LEU A 24 35.83 60.84 -23.24
CA LEU A 24 35.47 60.03 -22.11
C LEU A 24 35.55 58.56 -22.51
N THR A 25 36.24 57.75 -21.72
CA THR A 25 36.27 56.31 -21.91
C THR A 25 34.87 55.75 -21.68
N PRO A 26 34.34 54.89 -22.58
CA PRO A 26 32.99 54.33 -22.40
C PRO A 26 32.93 53.51 -21.11
N PHE A 27 31.79 53.62 -20.36
CA PHE A 27 31.56 53.02 -19.05
C PHE A 27 31.82 51.50 -19.01
N TYR A 28 31.55 50.78 -20.11
CA TYR A 28 31.77 49.33 -20.21
C TYR A 28 33.25 48.92 -20.19
N LYS A 29 34.20 49.84 -20.39
CA LYS A 29 35.64 49.60 -20.23
C LYS A 29 36.16 49.93 -18.84
N SER A 30 35.31 50.43 -17.97
CA SER A 30 35.67 50.74 -16.59
C SER A 30 35.84 49.45 -15.76
N TRP A 31 36.86 49.40 -14.91
CA TRP A 31 37.15 48.23 -14.06
C TRP A 31 36.01 47.85 -13.13
N TRP A 32 35.26 48.82 -12.60
CA TRP A 32 34.11 48.59 -11.74
C TRP A 32 32.95 47.89 -12.48
N PHE A 33 32.73 48.22 -13.77
CA PHE A 33 31.73 47.58 -14.60
C PHE A 33 32.09 46.11 -14.89
N LEU A 34 33.38 45.81 -15.16
CA LEU A 34 33.86 44.44 -15.32
C LEU A 34 33.69 43.62 -14.05
N LEU A 35 33.98 44.20 -12.88
CA LEU A 35 33.72 43.55 -11.58
C LEU A 35 32.23 43.29 -11.34
N PHE A 36 31.38 44.24 -11.68
CA PHE A 36 29.91 44.07 -11.54
C PHE A 36 29.40 42.95 -12.43
N MET A 37 29.83 42.88 -13.69
CA MET A 37 29.48 41.80 -14.61
C MET A 37 30.01 40.45 -14.13
N ALA A 38 31.22 40.38 -13.62
CA ALA A 38 31.80 39.19 -13.03
C ALA A 38 30.99 38.72 -11.81
N ALA A 39 30.55 39.63 -10.96
CA ALA A 39 29.71 39.32 -9.77
C ALA A 39 28.34 38.77 -10.19
N ILE A 40 27.70 39.33 -11.24
CA ILE A 40 26.45 38.80 -11.81
C ILE A 40 26.64 37.37 -12.32
N LEU A 41 27.71 37.13 -13.07
CA LEU A 41 28.03 35.84 -13.64
C LEU A 41 28.24 34.79 -12.53
N LEU A 42 29.02 35.12 -11.51
CA LEU A 42 29.25 34.25 -10.36
C LEU A 42 27.97 33.98 -9.58
N SER A 43 27.12 34.99 -9.41
CA SER A 43 25.80 34.84 -8.77
C SER A 43 24.91 33.89 -9.56
N LEU A 44 24.88 33.98 -10.89
CA LEU A 44 24.11 33.11 -11.76
C LEU A 44 24.60 31.65 -11.69
N ILE A 45 25.92 31.46 -11.73
CA ILE A 45 26.55 30.14 -11.55
C ILE A 45 26.18 29.57 -10.16
N TYR A 46 26.28 30.38 -9.11
CA TYR A 46 25.92 29.94 -7.75
C TYR A 46 24.45 29.51 -7.64
N ILE A 47 23.53 30.30 -8.19
CA ILE A 47 22.10 29.99 -8.17
C ILE A 47 21.82 28.67 -8.94
N THR A 48 22.41 28.50 -10.12
CA THR A 48 22.23 27.26 -10.93
C THR A 48 22.79 26.03 -10.22
N LEU A 49 23.95 26.14 -9.58
CA LEU A 49 24.55 25.06 -8.78
C LEU A 49 23.66 24.71 -7.59
N MET A 50 23.17 25.73 -6.85
CA MET A 50 22.28 25.50 -5.71
C MET A 50 20.95 24.85 -6.12
N MET A 51 20.37 25.26 -7.25
CA MET A 51 19.16 24.62 -7.78
C MET A 51 19.42 23.15 -8.14
N ARG A 52 20.53 22.83 -8.80
CA ARG A 52 20.91 21.45 -9.11
C ARG A 52 21.12 20.60 -7.86
N ILE A 53 21.83 21.12 -6.85
CA ILE A 53 22.05 20.41 -5.57
C ILE A 53 20.71 20.13 -4.88
N ARG A 54 19.81 21.10 -4.83
CA ARG A 54 18.46 20.92 -4.23
C ARG A 54 17.65 19.87 -5.01
N ALA A 55 17.66 19.92 -6.34
CA ALA A 55 16.97 18.95 -7.18
C ALA A 55 17.48 17.51 -6.94
N VAL A 56 18.80 17.32 -6.92
CA VAL A 56 19.42 16.00 -6.65
C VAL A 56 19.07 15.50 -5.26
N ARG A 57 19.13 16.37 -4.23
CA ARG A 57 18.73 15.99 -2.87
C ARG A 57 17.26 15.56 -2.81
N ASN A 58 16.36 16.30 -3.44
CA ASN A 58 14.93 15.96 -3.49
C ASN A 58 14.68 14.62 -4.19
N ILE A 59 15.36 14.37 -5.31
CA ILE A 59 15.27 13.09 -6.02
C ILE A 59 15.77 11.94 -5.14
N ASN A 60 16.90 12.11 -4.46
CA ASN A 60 17.45 11.08 -3.57
C ASN A 60 16.53 10.80 -2.37
N THR A 61 15.94 11.84 -1.77
CA THR A 61 14.98 11.65 -0.65
C THR A 61 13.70 10.95 -1.10
N LEU A 62 13.18 11.29 -2.28
CA LEU A 62 12.03 10.59 -2.87
C LEU A 62 12.36 9.13 -3.15
N LYS A 63 13.52 8.86 -3.79
CA LYS A 63 13.97 7.50 -4.10
C LYS A 63 14.13 6.65 -2.83
N SER A 64 14.71 7.21 -1.77
CA SER A 64 14.85 6.51 -0.47
C SER A 64 13.47 6.21 0.16
N LYS A 65 12.52 7.14 0.09
CA LYS A 65 11.15 6.92 0.57
C LYS A 65 10.45 5.83 -0.23
N THR A 66 10.57 5.82 -1.55
CA THR A 66 9.98 4.78 -2.41
C THR A 66 10.54 3.40 -2.07
N GLN A 67 11.86 3.29 -1.93
CA GLN A 67 12.51 2.02 -1.55
C GLN A 67 12.07 1.54 -0.16
N LEU A 68 11.88 2.45 0.80
CA LEU A 68 11.37 2.10 2.12
C LEU A 68 9.95 1.55 2.05
N LEU A 69 9.06 2.24 1.31
CA LEU A 69 7.67 1.80 1.11
C LEU A 69 7.58 0.45 0.40
N GLU A 70 8.41 0.22 -0.63
CA GLU A 70 8.48 -1.09 -1.31
C GLU A 70 8.95 -2.20 -0.35
N LYS A 71 9.93 -1.91 0.50
CA LYS A 71 10.39 -2.86 1.52
C LYS A 71 9.30 -3.15 2.55
N GLU A 72 8.61 -2.14 3.05
CA GLU A 72 7.47 -2.31 3.96
C GLU A 72 6.35 -3.14 3.30
N LYS A 73 5.99 -2.82 2.05
CA LYS A 73 5.02 -3.60 1.27
C LYS A 73 5.44 -5.08 1.17
N THR A 74 6.71 -5.34 0.85
CA THR A 74 7.23 -6.72 0.73
C THR A 74 7.16 -7.48 2.05
N ILE A 75 7.50 -6.83 3.17
CA ILE A 75 7.41 -7.44 4.52
C ILE A 75 5.96 -7.78 4.85
N VAL A 76 5.02 -6.84 4.63
CA VAL A 76 3.59 -7.07 4.88
C VAL A 76 3.06 -8.21 4.01
N MET A 77 3.43 -8.26 2.73
CA MET A 77 3.07 -9.37 1.84
C MET A 77 3.65 -10.71 2.31
N TYR A 78 4.90 -10.75 2.73
CA TYR A 78 5.55 -11.96 3.25
C TYR A 78 4.88 -12.46 4.54
N GLU A 79 4.58 -11.58 5.48
CA GLU A 79 3.88 -11.93 6.71
C GLU A 79 2.47 -12.42 6.43
N ASN A 80 1.78 -11.79 5.49
CA ASN A 80 0.45 -12.21 5.04
C ASN A 80 0.51 -13.63 4.43
N LEU A 81 1.48 -13.89 3.54
CA LEU A 81 1.70 -15.21 2.95
C LEU A 81 1.96 -16.28 4.01
N LYS A 82 2.82 -15.99 4.99
CA LYS A 82 3.14 -16.92 6.09
C LYS A 82 1.90 -17.28 6.92
N GLN A 83 0.94 -16.37 7.04
CA GLN A 83 -0.33 -16.62 7.73
C GLN A 83 -1.31 -17.44 6.88
N HIS A 84 -1.30 -17.28 5.55
CA HIS A 84 -2.14 -18.05 4.64
C HIS A 84 -1.80 -19.54 4.63
N LEU A 85 -0.55 -19.90 4.90
CA LEU A 85 -0.10 -21.29 5.09
C LEU A 85 -0.32 -21.74 6.55
N ASN A 86 -1.46 -21.40 7.16
CA ASN A 86 -1.74 -21.69 8.56
C ASN A 86 -1.38 -23.15 8.92
N PRO A 87 -0.25 -23.40 9.63
CA PRO A 87 0.19 -24.76 9.95
C PRO A 87 -0.85 -25.50 10.78
N HIS A 88 -1.56 -24.79 11.64
CA HIS A 88 -2.60 -25.36 12.48
C HIS A 88 -3.79 -25.87 11.65
N PHE A 89 -4.22 -25.13 10.61
CA PHE A 89 -5.24 -25.63 9.67
C PHE A 89 -4.77 -26.89 8.95
N LEU A 90 -3.52 -26.90 8.50
CA LEU A 90 -2.94 -28.08 7.84
C LEU A 90 -2.92 -29.30 8.76
N PHE A 91 -2.38 -29.17 9.98
CA PHE A 91 -2.34 -30.28 10.93
C PHE A 91 -3.72 -30.77 11.30
N ASN A 92 -4.67 -29.88 11.56
CA ASN A 92 -6.06 -30.26 11.86
C ASN A 92 -6.73 -30.98 10.68
N SER A 93 -6.48 -30.51 9.45
CA SER A 93 -7.02 -31.16 8.25
C SER A 93 -6.44 -32.56 8.05
N LEU A 94 -5.13 -32.74 8.26
CA LEU A 94 -4.48 -34.06 8.19
C LEU A 94 -4.99 -35.01 9.28
N THR A 95 -5.22 -34.52 10.50
CA THR A 95 -5.81 -35.30 11.60
C THR A 95 -7.22 -35.75 11.27
N SER A 96 -8.06 -34.84 10.76
CA SER A 96 -9.42 -35.16 10.33
C SER A 96 -9.42 -36.17 9.18
N LEU A 97 -8.55 -35.98 8.18
CA LEU A 97 -8.38 -36.93 7.07
C LEU A 97 -8.00 -38.32 7.56
N SER A 98 -7.04 -38.44 8.49
CA SER A 98 -6.63 -39.72 9.08
C SER A 98 -7.77 -40.43 9.78
N SER A 99 -8.67 -39.69 10.45
CA SER A 99 -9.87 -40.27 11.05
C SER A 99 -10.88 -40.73 10.00
N LEU A 100 -11.14 -39.89 8.98
CA LEU A 100 -12.08 -40.19 7.89
C LEU A 100 -11.66 -41.41 7.08
N ILE A 101 -10.38 -41.62 6.83
CA ILE A 101 -9.88 -42.82 6.11
C ILE A 101 -10.35 -44.12 6.77
N ARG A 102 -10.48 -44.12 8.09
CA ARG A 102 -10.90 -45.32 8.88
C ARG A 102 -12.42 -45.48 8.93
N ILE A 103 -13.17 -44.35 8.88
CA ILE A 103 -14.63 -44.33 9.10
C ILE A 103 -15.37 -44.40 7.77
N ASP A 104 -15.00 -43.52 6.84
CA ASP A 104 -15.60 -43.38 5.50
C ASP A 104 -14.53 -43.02 4.46
N PRO A 105 -13.96 -44.02 3.76
CA PRO A 105 -12.94 -43.76 2.74
C PRO A 105 -13.41 -42.90 1.56
N LYS A 106 -14.72 -42.91 1.23
CA LYS A 106 -15.25 -42.07 0.14
C LYS A 106 -15.25 -40.58 0.57
N LEU A 107 -15.72 -40.33 1.77
CA LEU A 107 -15.69 -38.98 2.37
C LEU A 107 -14.25 -38.47 2.54
N ALA A 108 -13.30 -39.40 2.86
CA ALA A 108 -11.89 -39.05 2.95
C ALA A 108 -11.29 -38.55 1.63
N VAL A 109 -11.68 -39.18 0.50
CA VAL A 109 -11.24 -38.74 -0.83
C VAL A 109 -11.81 -37.37 -1.18
N ASP A 110 -13.10 -37.12 -0.96
CA ASP A 110 -13.73 -35.82 -1.19
C ASP A 110 -13.09 -34.73 -0.32
N PHE A 111 -12.79 -35.04 0.95
CA PHE A 111 -12.11 -34.16 1.89
C PHE A 111 -10.69 -33.81 1.42
N LEU A 112 -9.92 -34.79 0.91
CA LEU A 112 -8.58 -34.59 0.35
C LEU A 112 -8.61 -33.71 -0.89
N ASP A 113 -9.59 -33.91 -1.77
CA ASP A 113 -9.78 -33.10 -2.98
C ASP A 113 -10.07 -31.63 -2.63
N LYS A 114 -10.91 -31.40 -1.62
CA LYS A 114 -11.21 -30.05 -1.13
C LYS A 114 -9.97 -29.37 -0.54
N ILE A 115 -9.20 -30.05 0.31
CA ILE A 115 -7.93 -29.54 0.84
C ILE A 115 -6.99 -29.17 -0.31
N SER A 116 -6.83 -30.05 -1.30
CA SER A 116 -5.95 -29.82 -2.46
C SER A 116 -6.36 -28.58 -3.25
N LYS A 117 -7.66 -28.36 -3.46
CA LYS A 117 -8.18 -27.15 -4.12
C LYS A 117 -7.95 -25.89 -3.30
N ILE A 118 -8.14 -25.94 -1.97
CA ILE A 118 -7.90 -24.83 -1.05
C ILE A 118 -6.42 -24.40 -1.11
N TYR A 119 -5.49 -25.34 -0.96
CA TYR A 119 -4.06 -25.02 -1.03
C TYR A 119 -3.63 -24.53 -2.41
N ARG A 120 -4.19 -25.09 -3.47
CA ARG A 120 -3.94 -24.62 -4.85
C ARG A 120 -4.38 -23.16 -5.02
N TYR A 121 -5.57 -22.80 -4.54
CA TYR A 121 -6.05 -21.41 -4.58
C TYR A 121 -5.10 -20.46 -3.85
N ILE A 122 -4.68 -20.81 -2.63
CA ILE A 122 -3.74 -20.03 -1.83
C ILE A 122 -2.41 -19.84 -2.58
N LEU A 123 -1.84 -20.92 -3.15
CA LEU A 123 -0.56 -20.88 -3.84
C LEU A 123 -0.60 -20.09 -5.16
N ILE A 124 -1.70 -20.20 -5.92
CA ILE A 124 -1.85 -19.46 -7.18
C ILE A 124 -2.01 -17.94 -6.90
N ASN A 125 -2.72 -17.58 -5.85
CA ASN A 125 -3.03 -16.18 -5.54
C ASN A 125 -2.02 -15.52 -4.58
N LYS A 126 -0.93 -16.20 -4.22
CA LYS A 126 0.06 -15.70 -3.24
C LYS A 126 0.69 -14.35 -3.60
N ASP A 127 0.88 -14.09 -4.91
CA ASP A 127 1.52 -12.88 -5.43
C ASP A 127 0.48 -11.90 -6.06
N ILE A 128 -0.82 -12.22 -5.96
CA ILE A 128 -1.91 -11.42 -6.51
C ILE A 128 -2.44 -10.48 -5.44
N GLU A 129 -2.44 -9.19 -5.73
CA GLU A 129 -2.91 -8.16 -4.76
C GLU A 129 -4.43 -8.27 -4.52
N THR A 130 -5.22 -8.51 -5.55
CA THR A 130 -6.68 -8.56 -5.46
C THR A 130 -7.27 -9.59 -6.42
N VAL A 131 -8.33 -10.26 -6.00
CA VAL A 131 -9.14 -11.19 -6.81
C VAL A 131 -10.58 -10.68 -6.90
N SER A 132 -11.40 -11.24 -7.79
CA SER A 132 -12.84 -10.94 -7.80
C SER A 132 -13.52 -11.49 -6.55
N LEU A 133 -14.53 -10.78 -6.06
CA LEU A 133 -15.34 -11.25 -4.93
C LEU A 133 -15.95 -12.62 -5.22
N LYS A 134 -16.35 -12.88 -6.48
CA LYS A 134 -16.82 -14.21 -6.90
C LYS A 134 -15.78 -15.29 -6.63
N SER A 135 -14.53 -15.09 -7.07
CA SER A 135 -13.45 -16.06 -6.87
C SER A 135 -13.17 -16.33 -5.39
N GLU A 136 -13.21 -15.27 -4.56
CA GLU A 136 -13.04 -15.39 -3.11
C GLU A 136 -14.22 -16.14 -2.45
N LEU A 137 -15.45 -15.89 -2.89
CA LEU A 137 -16.64 -16.59 -2.39
C LEU A 137 -16.66 -18.08 -2.80
N ASP A 138 -16.26 -18.40 -4.04
CA ASP A 138 -16.14 -19.78 -4.50
C ASP A 138 -15.08 -20.53 -3.67
N PHE A 139 -13.98 -19.88 -3.35
CA PHE A 139 -12.95 -20.43 -2.47
C PHE A 139 -13.44 -20.61 -1.03
N VAL A 140 -14.09 -19.60 -0.46
CA VAL A 140 -14.64 -19.65 0.89
C VAL A 140 -15.71 -20.74 1.03
N GLU A 141 -16.52 -20.98 -0.01
CA GLU A 141 -17.51 -22.07 0.02
C GLU A 141 -16.85 -23.44 0.20
N MET A 142 -15.76 -23.72 -0.50
CA MET A 142 -14.99 -24.96 -0.31
C MET A 142 -14.44 -25.07 1.11
N TYR A 143 -13.94 -23.96 1.66
CA TYR A 143 -13.45 -23.90 3.03
C TYR A 143 -14.56 -24.15 4.06
N ILE A 144 -15.74 -23.52 3.88
CA ILE A 144 -16.91 -23.68 4.75
C ILE A 144 -17.37 -25.16 4.75
N GLN A 145 -17.47 -25.78 3.58
CA GLN A 145 -17.86 -27.18 3.48
C GLN A 145 -16.89 -28.11 4.22
N LEU A 146 -15.59 -27.80 4.15
CA LEU A 146 -14.58 -28.56 4.89
C LEU A 146 -14.71 -28.36 6.41
N GLN A 147 -15.03 -27.16 6.90
CA GLN A 147 -15.26 -26.88 8.32
C GLN A 147 -16.57 -27.52 8.82
N LYS A 148 -17.62 -27.53 8.00
CA LYS A 148 -18.90 -28.20 8.36
C LYS A 148 -18.73 -29.72 8.55
N THR A 149 -17.84 -30.37 7.83
CA THR A 149 -17.51 -31.80 8.07
C THR A 149 -16.95 -32.03 9.48
N ARG A 150 -16.36 -30.99 10.10
CA ARG A 150 -15.73 -31.06 11.42
C ARG A 150 -16.66 -30.60 12.54
N PHE A 151 -17.44 -29.55 12.31
CA PHE A 151 -18.23 -28.88 13.35
C PHE A 151 -19.73 -29.13 13.22
N GLU A 152 -20.16 -29.78 12.13
CA GLU A 152 -21.56 -30.15 11.87
C GLU A 152 -22.53 -28.99 12.12
N ASP A 153 -23.54 -29.17 12.98
CA ASP A 153 -24.54 -28.17 13.33
C ASP A 153 -24.03 -27.04 14.23
N GLY A 154 -22.80 -27.17 14.76
CA GLY A 154 -22.17 -26.12 15.58
C GLY A 154 -21.68 -24.90 14.80
N LEU A 155 -21.73 -24.94 13.44
CA LEU A 155 -21.30 -23.83 12.59
C LEU A 155 -22.38 -23.47 11.56
N ILE A 156 -22.98 -22.29 11.71
CA ILE A 156 -23.99 -21.75 10.79
C ILE A 156 -23.39 -20.54 10.06
N ILE A 157 -23.45 -20.56 8.73
CA ILE A 157 -22.94 -19.45 7.93
C ILE A 157 -24.04 -18.99 6.95
N ASN A 158 -24.44 -17.73 7.09
CA ASN A 158 -25.44 -17.08 6.24
C ASN A 158 -24.72 -16.16 5.25
N LYS A 159 -25.20 -16.15 3.99
CA LYS A 159 -24.62 -15.32 2.92
C LYS A 159 -25.74 -14.58 2.19
N GLU A 160 -25.71 -13.25 2.24
CA GLU A 160 -26.63 -12.35 1.54
C GLU A 160 -25.84 -11.38 0.67
N ILE A 161 -25.34 -11.89 -0.47
CA ILE A 161 -24.48 -11.14 -1.38
C ILE A 161 -25.14 -11.03 -2.74
N SER A 162 -25.44 -9.80 -3.16
CA SER A 162 -26.03 -9.56 -4.47
C SER A 162 -25.02 -9.82 -5.59
N GLU A 163 -25.51 -10.39 -6.71
CA GLU A 163 -24.68 -10.69 -7.88
C GLU A 163 -24.00 -9.45 -8.47
N SER A 164 -24.60 -8.28 -8.29
CA SER A 164 -24.05 -6.99 -8.76
C SER A 164 -22.67 -6.66 -8.19
N PHE A 165 -22.28 -7.24 -7.06
CA PHE A 165 -20.99 -7.01 -6.41
C PHE A 165 -19.92 -8.08 -6.72
N LEU A 166 -20.28 -9.18 -7.38
CA LEU A 166 -19.37 -10.31 -7.63
C LEU A 166 -18.13 -9.94 -8.45
N HIS A 167 -18.21 -8.90 -9.27
CA HIS A 167 -17.09 -8.40 -10.07
C HIS A 167 -16.14 -7.48 -9.30
N ARG A 168 -16.56 -6.94 -8.14
CA ARG A 168 -15.72 -6.12 -7.26
C ARG A 168 -14.54 -6.95 -6.75
N LYS A 169 -13.50 -6.25 -6.33
CA LYS A 169 -12.25 -6.91 -5.93
C LYS A 169 -12.05 -6.89 -4.42
N ILE A 170 -11.37 -7.92 -3.94
CA ILE A 170 -11.02 -8.13 -2.54
C ILE A 170 -9.61 -8.73 -2.47
N VAL A 171 -8.92 -8.54 -1.36
CA VAL A 171 -7.64 -9.23 -1.11
C VAL A 171 -7.88 -10.74 -0.97
N PRO A 172 -7.10 -11.61 -1.65
CA PRO A 172 -7.28 -13.06 -1.56
C PRO A 172 -7.22 -13.56 -0.11
N VAL A 173 -7.99 -14.62 0.18
CA VAL A 173 -7.97 -15.33 1.48
C VAL A 173 -8.47 -14.48 2.66
N THR A 174 -9.00 -13.28 2.40
CA THR A 174 -9.54 -12.39 3.44
C THR A 174 -10.73 -13.00 4.17
N LEU A 175 -11.73 -13.50 3.43
CA LEU A 175 -12.95 -14.07 4.03
C LEU A 175 -12.65 -15.34 4.81
N GLN A 176 -11.79 -16.20 4.29
CA GLN A 176 -11.35 -17.40 5.00
C GLN A 176 -10.67 -17.07 6.32
N ASN A 177 -9.76 -16.08 6.34
CA ASN A 177 -9.09 -15.64 7.57
C ASN A 177 -10.08 -15.13 8.62
N LEU A 178 -11.14 -14.44 8.22
CA LEU A 178 -12.15 -13.95 9.15
C LEU A 178 -13.00 -15.07 9.72
N ILE A 179 -13.41 -16.03 8.89
CA ILE A 179 -14.15 -17.23 9.34
C ILE A 179 -13.27 -18.05 10.29
N GLU A 180 -11.99 -18.25 9.94
CA GLU A 180 -11.06 -18.96 10.79
C GLU A 180 -10.86 -18.28 12.14
N ASN A 181 -10.74 -16.96 12.17
CA ASN A 181 -10.66 -16.18 13.40
C ASN A 181 -11.93 -16.35 14.26
N ALA A 182 -13.11 -16.33 13.63
CA ALA A 182 -14.36 -16.57 14.34
C ALA A 182 -14.38 -17.96 14.99
N ILE A 183 -14.00 -19.02 14.24
CA ILE A 183 -13.92 -20.40 14.74
C ILE A 183 -12.86 -20.55 15.84
N LYS A 184 -11.72 -19.91 15.70
CA LYS A 184 -10.61 -19.99 16.66
C LYS A 184 -10.96 -19.38 18.01
N HIS A 185 -11.67 -18.26 18.01
CA HIS A 185 -11.91 -17.45 19.22
C HIS A 185 -13.22 -17.76 19.94
N ASN A 186 -14.13 -18.50 19.31
CA ASN A 186 -15.43 -18.84 19.89
C ASN A 186 -15.57 -20.34 20.15
N THR A 187 -16.41 -20.69 21.12
CA THR A 187 -16.88 -22.06 21.31
C THR A 187 -17.89 -22.41 20.23
N LEU A 188 -17.92 -23.66 19.83
CA LEU A 188 -18.88 -24.20 18.87
C LEU A 188 -19.51 -25.45 19.46
N SER A 189 -20.84 -25.46 19.58
CA SER A 189 -21.62 -26.65 19.94
C SER A 189 -22.95 -26.64 19.18
N SER A 190 -23.60 -27.77 19.08
CA SER A 190 -24.94 -27.85 18.47
C SER A 190 -26.02 -27.13 19.30
N GLU A 191 -25.81 -26.96 20.59
CA GLU A 191 -26.73 -26.24 21.49
C GLU A 191 -26.58 -24.72 21.38
N GLU A 192 -25.31 -24.25 21.20
CA GLU A 192 -24.95 -22.86 21.01
C GLU A 192 -24.08 -22.74 19.75
N PRO A 193 -24.67 -22.65 18.56
CA PRO A 193 -23.92 -22.60 17.32
C PRO A 193 -23.21 -21.25 17.13
N LEU A 194 -22.02 -21.30 16.52
CA LEU A 194 -21.37 -20.11 16.01
C LEU A 194 -22.05 -19.69 14.73
N ILE A 195 -22.68 -18.51 14.73
CA ILE A 195 -23.38 -17.94 13.58
C ILE A 195 -22.48 -16.89 12.96
N ILE A 196 -22.17 -17.03 11.68
CA ILE A 196 -21.41 -16.07 10.88
C ILE A 196 -22.30 -15.55 9.76
N ASP A 197 -22.53 -14.23 9.73
CA ASP A 197 -23.29 -13.56 8.70
C ASP A 197 -22.35 -12.82 7.75
N MET A 198 -22.53 -12.98 6.44
CA MET A 198 -21.80 -12.26 5.39
C MET A 198 -22.79 -11.54 4.48
N TYR A 199 -22.68 -10.22 4.39
CA TYR A 199 -23.54 -9.37 3.58
C TYR A 199 -22.80 -8.12 3.10
N ILE A 200 -23.44 -7.36 2.20
CA ILE A 200 -22.87 -6.13 1.65
C ILE A 200 -23.67 -4.92 2.12
N GLU A 201 -22.95 -3.88 2.56
CA GLU A 201 -23.49 -2.57 2.92
C GLU A 201 -22.48 -1.49 2.52
N ASP A 202 -22.93 -0.43 1.83
CA ASP A 202 -22.11 0.75 1.46
C ASP A 202 -20.76 0.44 0.80
N ASP A 203 -20.72 -0.50 -0.16
CA ASP A 203 -19.48 -0.98 -0.79
C ASP A 203 -18.50 -1.72 0.15
N TYR A 204 -18.96 -2.14 1.31
CA TYR A 204 -18.21 -3.02 2.20
C TYR A 204 -18.81 -4.42 2.20
N ILE A 205 -17.98 -5.45 2.17
CA ILE A 205 -18.40 -6.76 2.61
C ILE A 205 -18.24 -6.84 4.12
N ILE A 206 -19.33 -7.18 4.80
CA ILE A 206 -19.39 -7.29 6.24
C ILE A 206 -19.38 -8.76 6.63
N VAL A 207 -18.49 -9.10 7.54
CA VAL A 207 -18.45 -10.42 8.18
C VAL A 207 -18.68 -10.20 9.65
N SER A 208 -19.79 -10.71 10.18
CA SER A 208 -20.12 -10.61 11.59
C SER A 208 -20.34 -11.98 12.20
N ASN A 209 -19.99 -12.15 13.46
CA ASN A 209 -20.29 -13.35 14.21
C ASN A 209 -20.78 -13.03 15.63
N ASN A 210 -21.59 -13.95 16.21
CA ASN A 210 -21.91 -13.92 17.63
C ASN A 210 -20.67 -14.21 18.48
N LEU A 211 -20.61 -13.63 19.69
CA LEU A 211 -19.47 -13.78 20.60
C LEU A 211 -19.74 -14.86 21.66
N GLN A 212 -19.02 -15.96 21.56
CA GLN A 212 -19.02 -17.08 22.49
C GLN A 212 -17.57 -17.38 22.93
N ARG A 213 -16.91 -16.40 23.53
CA ARG A 213 -15.47 -16.40 23.77
C ARG A 213 -15.00 -17.63 24.54
N LYS A 214 -14.02 -18.33 23.99
CA LYS A 214 -13.29 -19.41 24.69
C LYS A 214 -12.55 -18.85 25.90
N LYS A 215 -12.61 -19.57 27.04
CA LYS A 215 -11.87 -19.21 28.26
C LYS A 215 -10.36 -19.23 28.09
N TYR A 216 -9.86 -20.10 27.21
CA TYR A 216 -8.44 -20.21 26.85
C TYR A 216 -8.30 -20.20 25.33
N VAL A 217 -7.63 -19.19 24.80
CA VAL A 217 -7.21 -19.15 23.40
C VAL A 217 -5.71 -19.32 23.41
N GLU A 218 -5.19 -20.37 22.75
CA GLU A 218 -3.77 -20.45 22.45
C GLU A 218 -3.34 -19.14 21.81
N THR A 219 -2.26 -18.55 22.32
CA THR A 219 -1.76 -17.20 21.99
C THR A 219 -2.13 -16.75 20.58
N SER A 220 -3.18 -15.94 20.48
CA SER A 220 -3.55 -15.38 19.19
C SER A 220 -2.47 -14.38 18.80
N ASN A 221 -1.71 -14.70 17.77
CA ASN A 221 -0.91 -13.70 17.11
C ASN A 221 -1.87 -12.61 16.59
N LYS A 222 -2.00 -11.50 17.31
CA LYS A 222 -2.70 -10.29 16.85
C LYS A 222 -2.11 -9.77 15.52
N GLN A 223 -1.03 -10.39 15.05
CA GLN A 223 -0.33 -10.12 13.80
C GLN A 223 -1.21 -10.29 12.56
N GLY A 224 -2.11 -11.29 12.52
CA GLY A 224 -2.98 -11.51 11.34
C GLY A 224 -3.89 -10.36 11.01
N GLN A 225 -4.56 -9.83 12.02
CA GLN A 225 -5.46 -8.69 11.84
C GLN A 225 -4.70 -7.40 11.54
N SER A 226 -3.57 -7.16 12.21
CA SER A 226 -2.74 -5.97 11.96
C SER A 226 -2.14 -5.96 10.55
N SER A 227 -1.71 -7.11 10.03
CA SER A 227 -1.23 -7.25 8.66
C SER A 227 -2.33 -6.97 7.64
N MET A 228 -3.54 -7.50 7.87
CA MET A 228 -4.70 -7.27 7.00
C MET A 228 -5.12 -5.79 7.01
N LEU A 229 -5.20 -5.15 8.19
CA LEU A 229 -5.46 -3.71 8.32
C LEU A 229 -4.43 -2.87 7.56
N SER A 230 -3.14 -3.20 7.68
CA SER A 230 -2.05 -2.52 6.99
C SER A 230 -2.16 -2.67 5.48
N LEU A 231 -2.52 -3.87 5.00
CA LEU A 231 -2.66 -4.16 3.58
C LEU A 231 -3.85 -3.39 2.96
N TYR A 232 -5.01 -3.39 3.63
CA TYR A 232 -6.17 -2.63 3.15
C TYR A 232 -5.95 -1.12 3.19
N LYS A 233 -5.21 -0.59 4.17
CA LYS A 233 -4.79 0.81 4.19
C LYS A 233 -3.96 1.20 2.97
N PHE A 234 -3.26 0.23 2.36
CA PHE A 234 -2.42 0.46 1.19
C PHE A 234 -3.21 0.32 -0.13
N LEU A 235 -4.15 -0.64 -0.20
CA LEU A 235 -4.86 -1.00 -1.42
C LEU A 235 -6.19 -0.25 -1.61
N SER A 236 -6.77 0.30 -0.55
CA SER A 236 -8.06 0.97 -0.61
C SER A 236 -8.01 2.37 0.03
N PRO A 237 -8.66 3.37 -0.56
CA PRO A 237 -8.85 4.67 0.08
C PRO A 237 -9.78 4.61 1.29
N ARG A 238 -10.61 3.54 1.38
CA ARG A 238 -11.52 3.29 2.51
C ARG A 238 -10.85 2.34 3.49
N PRO A 239 -10.90 2.62 4.81
CA PRO A 239 -10.27 1.75 5.81
C PRO A 239 -11.09 0.47 6.05
N MET A 240 -10.41 -0.62 6.38
CA MET A 240 -11.02 -1.78 7.02
C MET A 240 -11.42 -1.38 8.45
N ILE A 241 -12.64 -1.73 8.89
CA ILE A 241 -13.20 -1.34 10.19
C ILE A 241 -13.49 -2.59 11.00
N ILE A 242 -13.14 -2.58 12.28
CA ILE A 242 -13.42 -3.65 13.23
C ILE A 242 -14.25 -3.06 14.37
N GLU A 243 -15.43 -3.61 14.60
CA GLU A 243 -16.35 -3.21 15.65
C GLU A 243 -16.60 -4.41 16.58
N ILE A 244 -16.56 -4.17 17.87
CA ILE A 244 -16.83 -5.19 18.88
C ILE A 244 -17.95 -4.67 19.78
N SER A 245 -19.09 -5.34 19.76
CA SER A 245 -20.19 -5.10 20.69
C SER A 245 -20.21 -6.16 21.81
N GLN A 246 -21.21 -6.11 22.68
CA GLN A 246 -21.36 -7.12 23.74
C GLN A 246 -21.58 -8.53 23.16
N ASP A 247 -22.35 -8.63 22.07
CA ASP A 247 -22.83 -9.91 21.52
C ASP A 247 -22.25 -10.23 20.14
N LYS A 248 -21.63 -9.27 19.46
CA LYS A 248 -21.16 -9.46 18.08
C LYS A 248 -19.76 -8.91 17.86
N TYR A 249 -19.01 -9.61 16.99
CA TYR A 249 -17.77 -9.16 16.40
C TYR A 249 -18.03 -8.89 14.92
N ILE A 250 -17.75 -7.68 14.45
CA ILE A 250 -18.08 -7.22 13.10
C ILE A 250 -16.81 -6.70 12.42
N VAL A 251 -16.56 -7.16 11.21
CA VAL A 251 -15.47 -6.67 10.37
C VAL A 251 -16.05 -6.17 9.06
N LYS A 252 -15.79 -4.90 8.74
CA LYS A 252 -16.19 -4.27 7.47
C LYS A 252 -14.96 -4.14 6.57
N ILE A 253 -15.00 -4.77 5.43
CA ILE A 253 -13.90 -4.83 4.47
C ILE A 253 -14.31 -4.06 3.23
N PRO A 254 -13.58 -3.00 2.82
CA PRO A 254 -13.90 -2.24 1.64
C PRO A 254 -13.70 -3.09 0.38
N LEU A 255 -14.67 -3.10 -0.52
CA LEU A 255 -14.54 -3.66 -1.86
C LEU A 255 -13.78 -2.67 -2.75
N ILE A 256 -12.80 -3.20 -3.49
CA ILE A 256 -11.88 -2.43 -4.36
C ILE A 256 -12.39 -2.43 -5.79
#